data_16c69493375720d18ed6fbfa2d3e38d9
#
_entry.id   16c69493375720d18ed6fbfa2d3e38d9
#
_cell.length_a   1.000
_cell.length_b   1.000
_cell.length_c   1.000
_cell.angle_alpha   90.00
_cell.angle_beta   90.00
_cell.angle_gamma   90.00
#
_symmetry.space_group_name_H-M   'P 1'
#
loop_
_entity.id
_entity.type
_entity.pdbx_description
1 polymer ?
#
loop_
_entity_poly.entity_id
_entity_poly.type
_entity_poly.pdbx_seq_one_letter_code
_entity_poly.pdbx_strand_id
1 'polypeptide(L)'
;MLKNLNSEQKNILASIRQGMDFAADIAHACITVYLASDDKRFLRVYHQSMPKTQFLQQPELAPGREVRISEEPLIARCLQRNVPLEGKRELSLGQFAGVRVYPVQDRRGKCFAAVVFDLSGVDDIFINVAFEFLKTPARPEQDSEFYRRLAPGDALMVVDAEKKIIAANSTARHIFQVVGITTPIGLRTNSVQINWPLVGMVLKTGTAEGKEIRLRGMLLAMRVVPVGGTAEAS
;
A
#
# COMPACT_ATOMS: atom_id res chain seq x y z
N MET A 1 3.38 -22.57 -12.03
CA MET A 1 2.61 -21.65 -11.17
C MET A 1 1.64 -20.75 -11.94
N LEU A 2 2.02 -20.19 -13.09
CA LEU A 2 1.22 -19.20 -13.85
C LEU A 2 0.65 -19.77 -15.17
N LYS A 3 0.51 -21.09 -15.31
CA LYS A 3 0.16 -21.73 -16.60
C LYS A 3 -1.23 -21.32 -17.12
N ASN A 4 -2.18 -21.08 -16.25
CA ASN A 4 -3.57 -20.80 -16.62
C ASN A 4 -3.94 -19.30 -16.62
N LEU A 5 -2.96 -18.41 -16.35
CA LEU A 5 -3.16 -16.99 -16.46
C LEU A 5 -2.82 -16.51 -17.86
N ASN A 6 -3.65 -15.61 -18.40
CA ASN A 6 -3.36 -14.92 -19.65
C ASN A 6 -2.24 -13.88 -19.50
N SER A 7 -1.76 -13.33 -20.60
CA SER A 7 -0.65 -12.35 -20.60
C SER A 7 -0.98 -11.08 -19.80
N GLU A 8 -2.21 -10.60 -19.89
CA GLU A 8 -2.68 -9.43 -19.14
C GLU A 8 -2.63 -9.67 -17.62
N GLN A 9 -3.19 -10.79 -17.15
CA GLN A 9 -3.18 -11.16 -15.74
C GLN A 9 -1.76 -11.33 -15.20
N LYS A 10 -0.84 -11.89 -16.00
CA LYS A 10 0.58 -11.99 -15.65
C LYS A 10 1.23 -10.61 -15.51
N ASN A 11 0.92 -9.67 -16.40
CA ASN A 11 1.43 -8.31 -16.36
C ASN A 11 0.92 -7.56 -15.12
N ILE A 12 -0.38 -7.70 -14.78
CA ILE A 12 -0.97 -7.13 -13.56
C ILE A 12 -0.24 -7.67 -12.32
N LEU A 13 -0.04 -8.99 -12.23
CA LEU A 13 0.67 -9.59 -11.10
C LEU A 13 2.13 -9.14 -11.00
N ALA A 14 2.82 -9.01 -12.14
CA ALA A 14 4.19 -8.51 -12.16
C ALA A 14 4.26 -7.07 -11.65
N SER A 15 3.34 -6.20 -12.07
CA SER A 15 3.24 -4.83 -11.59
C SER A 15 2.96 -4.78 -10.08
N ILE A 16 1.99 -5.57 -9.60
CA ILE A 16 1.70 -5.66 -8.16
C ILE A 16 2.95 -6.09 -7.39
N ARG A 17 3.62 -7.16 -7.83
CA ARG A 17 4.81 -7.68 -7.17
C ARG A 17 5.92 -6.63 -7.04
N GLN A 18 6.15 -5.84 -8.08
CA GLN A 18 7.15 -4.78 -8.08
C GLN A 18 6.87 -3.71 -7.01
N GLY A 19 5.58 -3.38 -6.80
CA GLY A 19 5.17 -2.36 -5.83
C GLY A 19 5.00 -2.87 -4.40
N MET A 20 4.96 -4.19 -4.18
CA MET A 20 4.54 -4.76 -2.89
C MET A 20 5.42 -4.36 -1.72
N ASP A 21 6.73 -4.28 -1.91
CA ASP A 21 7.66 -3.92 -0.84
C ASP A 21 7.43 -2.51 -0.33
N PHE A 22 7.28 -1.56 -1.24
CA PHE A 22 6.99 -0.17 -0.90
C PHE A 22 5.57 -0.01 -0.31
N ALA A 23 4.58 -0.70 -0.88
CA ALA A 23 3.23 -0.71 -0.37
C ALA A 23 3.13 -1.31 1.04
N ALA A 24 3.89 -2.38 1.34
CA ALA A 24 3.95 -2.97 2.67
C ALA A 24 4.52 -1.97 3.70
N ASP A 25 5.55 -1.21 3.32
CA ASP A 25 6.11 -0.17 4.16
C ASP A 25 5.12 0.99 4.39
N ILE A 26 4.35 1.42 3.36
CA ILE A 26 3.29 2.43 3.50
C ILE A 26 2.19 1.93 4.43
N ALA A 27 1.72 0.72 4.20
CA ALA A 27 0.63 0.14 4.98
C ALA A 27 1.07 -0.29 6.40
N HIS A 28 2.37 -0.32 6.71
CA HIS A 28 2.90 -0.95 7.92
C HIS A 28 2.31 -2.35 8.15
N ALA A 29 2.06 -3.09 7.09
CA ALA A 29 1.35 -4.36 7.10
C ALA A 29 2.02 -5.39 6.20
N CYS A 30 1.93 -6.67 6.58
CA CYS A 30 2.27 -7.75 5.67
C CYS A 30 1.25 -7.78 4.52
N ILE A 31 1.76 -7.86 3.29
CA ILE A 31 0.93 -7.99 2.09
C ILE A 31 1.17 -9.37 1.48
N THR A 32 0.11 -10.12 1.27
CA THR A 32 0.17 -11.41 0.59
C THR A 32 -0.77 -11.42 -0.61
N VAL A 33 -0.29 -11.89 -1.76
CA VAL A 33 -1.11 -12.09 -2.96
C VAL A 33 -1.42 -13.57 -3.12
N TYR A 34 -2.71 -13.88 -3.21
CA TYR A 34 -3.23 -15.22 -3.45
C TYR A 34 -3.83 -15.33 -4.85
N LEU A 35 -3.58 -16.44 -5.50
CA LEU A 35 -4.24 -16.85 -6.75
C LEU A 35 -5.31 -17.90 -6.46
N ALA A 36 -6.41 -17.84 -7.20
CA ALA A 36 -7.31 -18.98 -7.28
C ALA A 36 -6.57 -20.17 -7.92
N SER A 37 -6.61 -21.34 -7.28
CA SER A 37 -6.11 -22.58 -7.87
C SER A 37 -7.14 -23.19 -8.81
N ASP A 38 -6.69 -23.99 -9.79
CA ASP A 38 -7.57 -24.78 -10.64
C ASP A 38 -8.39 -25.77 -9.82
N ASP A 39 -7.78 -26.34 -8.79
CA ASP A 39 -8.51 -27.06 -7.75
C ASP A 39 -9.14 -26.03 -6.80
N LYS A 40 -10.46 -25.85 -6.94
CA LYS A 40 -11.27 -24.92 -6.15
C LYS A 40 -11.20 -25.14 -4.63
N ARG A 41 -10.46 -26.14 -4.16
CA ARG A 41 -10.22 -26.40 -2.73
C ARG A 41 -9.01 -25.65 -2.18
N PHE A 42 -8.14 -25.11 -3.05
CA PHE A 42 -6.90 -24.46 -2.65
C PHE A 42 -6.78 -23.05 -3.20
N LEU A 43 -6.09 -22.22 -2.45
CA LEU A 43 -5.49 -20.94 -2.85
C LEU A 43 -3.99 -21.16 -2.99
N ARG A 44 -3.35 -20.41 -3.87
CA ARG A 44 -1.89 -20.47 -4.03
C ARG A 44 -1.26 -19.12 -3.74
N VAL A 45 -0.27 -19.11 -2.86
CA VAL A 45 0.51 -17.90 -2.59
C VAL A 45 1.33 -17.53 -3.84
N TYR A 46 1.10 -16.34 -4.36
CA TYR A 46 1.90 -15.78 -5.45
C TYR A 46 3.15 -15.12 -4.93
N HIS A 47 2.99 -14.23 -3.97
CA HIS A 47 4.08 -13.47 -3.34
C HIS A 47 3.63 -12.92 -1.99
N GLN A 48 4.60 -12.73 -1.09
CA GLN A 48 4.40 -12.06 0.19
C GLN A 48 5.49 -10.99 0.36
N SER A 49 5.13 -9.85 0.93
CA SER A 49 6.05 -8.78 1.29
C SER A 49 5.82 -8.34 2.73
N MET A 50 6.89 -8.25 3.49
CA MET A 50 6.89 -7.82 4.89
C MET A 50 7.32 -6.35 4.97
N PRO A 51 6.68 -5.53 5.82
CA PRO A 51 7.09 -4.15 6.02
C PRO A 51 8.44 -4.09 6.75
N LYS A 52 9.33 -3.18 6.35
CA LYS A 52 10.53 -2.82 7.11
C LYS A 52 10.24 -1.84 8.24
N THR A 53 9.10 -1.15 8.16
CA THR A 53 8.67 -0.12 9.10
C THR A 53 8.14 -0.67 10.42
N GLN A 54 7.91 -1.98 10.49
CA GLN A 54 7.36 -2.63 11.67
C GLN A 54 7.90 -4.07 11.79
N PHE A 55 8.21 -4.49 13.03
CA PHE A 55 8.54 -5.89 13.30
C PHE A 55 7.25 -6.69 13.45
N LEU A 56 6.95 -7.54 12.46
CA LEU A 56 5.83 -8.46 12.51
C LEU A 56 6.35 -9.88 12.73
N GLN A 57 5.80 -10.57 13.72
CA GLN A 57 6.07 -11.98 13.96
C GLN A 57 5.11 -12.86 13.14
N GLN A 58 5.16 -12.73 11.83
CA GLN A 58 4.35 -13.54 10.93
C GLN A 58 5.23 -14.54 10.19
N PRO A 59 4.73 -15.78 9.97
CA PRO A 59 5.47 -16.74 9.18
C PRO A 59 5.58 -16.28 7.73
N GLU A 60 6.77 -16.38 7.18
CA GLU A 60 6.99 -16.14 5.77
C GLU A 60 6.33 -17.26 4.95
N LEU A 61 5.50 -16.86 3.99
CA LEU A 61 4.81 -17.77 3.10
C LEU A 61 5.59 -17.90 1.78
N ALA A 62 6.17 -19.06 1.55
CA ALA A 62 6.90 -19.32 0.31
C ALA A 62 5.98 -19.19 -0.93
N PRO A 63 6.46 -18.53 -2.01
CA PRO A 63 5.74 -18.51 -3.27
C PRO A 63 5.43 -19.93 -3.78
N GLY A 64 4.20 -20.15 -4.22
CA GLY A 64 3.72 -21.47 -4.66
C GLY A 64 3.09 -22.33 -3.58
N ARG A 65 3.20 -21.95 -2.29
CA ARG A 65 2.52 -22.66 -1.21
C ARG A 65 1.02 -22.69 -1.46
N GLU A 66 0.44 -23.86 -1.27
CA GLU A 66 -1.00 -24.05 -1.31
C GLU A 66 -1.60 -23.95 0.09
N VAL A 67 -2.72 -23.25 0.19
CA VAL A 67 -3.48 -23.04 1.41
C VAL A 67 -4.91 -23.50 1.14
N ARG A 68 -5.51 -24.24 2.04
CA ARG A 68 -6.91 -24.68 1.86
C ARG A 68 -7.86 -23.49 1.95
N ILE A 69 -8.87 -23.46 1.10
CA ILE A 69 -9.93 -22.43 1.13
C ILE A 69 -10.63 -22.38 2.49
N SER A 70 -10.77 -23.53 3.17
CA SER A 70 -11.32 -23.61 4.52
C SER A 70 -10.48 -22.88 5.59
N GLU A 71 -9.18 -22.73 5.36
CA GLU A 71 -8.28 -22.00 6.25
C GLU A 71 -8.33 -20.48 6.00
N GLU A 72 -8.74 -20.09 4.79
CA GLU A 72 -8.81 -18.68 4.34
C GLU A 72 -10.19 -18.33 3.74
N PRO A 73 -11.27 -18.48 4.51
CA PRO A 73 -12.63 -18.31 3.98
C PRO A 73 -12.94 -16.89 3.52
N LEU A 74 -12.26 -15.89 4.10
CA LEU A 74 -12.44 -14.49 3.71
C LEU A 74 -11.90 -14.22 2.31
N ILE A 75 -10.72 -14.79 1.99
CA ILE A 75 -10.10 -14.69 0.67
C ILE A 75 -10.97 -15.37 -0.37
N ALA A 76 -11.45 -16.57 -0.07
CA ALA A 76 -12.34 -17.31 -0.95
C ALA A 76 -13.62 -16.53 -1.29
N ARG A 77 -14.23 -15.89 -0.27
CA ARG A 77 -15.42 -15.04 -0.47
C ARG A 77 -15.10 -13.79 -1.31
N CYS A 78 -13.93 -13.16 -1.09
CA CYS A 78 -13.50 -12.02 -1.88
C CYS A 78 -13.38 -12.39 -3.36
N LEU A 79 -12.68 -13.49 -3.66
CA LEU A 79 -12.54 -14.01 -5.02
C LEU A 79 -13.88 -14.34 -5.68
N GLN A 80 -14.81 -14.92 -4.91
CA GLN A 80 -16.13 -15.31 -5.42
C GLN A 80 -17.05 -14.10 -5.66
N ARG A 81 -17.08 -13.16 -4.70
CA ARG A 81 -17.98 -12.00 -4.75
C ARG A 81 -17.41 -10.83 -5.51
N ASN A 82 -16.10 -10.83 -5.74
CA ASN A 82 -15.38 -9.77 -6.43
C ASN A 82 -15.54 -8.38 -5.75
N VAL A 83 -15.57 -8.37 -4.43
CA VAL A 83 -15.68 -7.15 -3.61
C VAL A 83 -14.64 -7.17 -2.50
N PRO A 84 -14.14 -6.00 -2.06
CA PRO A 84 -13.30 -5.90 -0.87
C PRO A 84 -14.02 -6.45 0.36
N LEU A 85 -13.29 -7.15 1.21
CA LEU A 85 -13.80 -7.70 2.47
C LEU A 85 -12.83 -7.39 3.60
N GLU A 86 -13.40 -7.23 4.80
CA GLU A 86 -12.66 -7.06 6.04
C GLU A 86 -13.10 -8.12 7.05
N GLY A 87 -12.16 -8.57 7.90
CA GLY A 87 -12.42 -9.57 8.91
C GLY A 87 -11.25 -9.79 9.85
N LYS A 88 -11.27 -10.93 10.52
CA LYS A 88 -10.18 -11.35 11.41
C LYS A 88 -9.63 -12.69 10.93
N ARG A 89 -8.31 -12.86 11.06
CA ARG A 89 -7.59 -14.12 10.87
C ARG A 89 -6.98 -14.54 12.18
N GLU A 90 -7.07 -15.81 12.49
CA GLU A 90 -6.33 -16.39 13.60
C GLU A 90 -4.87 -16.59 13.18
N LEU A 91 -3.93 -15.98 13.90
CA LEU A 91 -2.49 -16.11 13.65
C LEU A 91 -1.90 -17.28 14.43
N SER A 92 -2.39 -17.48 15.65
CA SER A 92 -2.08 -18.60 16.54
C SER A 92 -3.26 -18.79 17.50
N LEU A 93 -3.27 -19.88 18.24
CA LEU A 93 -4.40 -20.24 19.13
C LEU A 93 -4.81 -19.04 20.01
N GLY A 94 -6.02 -18.51 19.75
CA GLY A 94 -6.60 -17.38 20.48
C GLY A 94 -6.04 -16.00 20.12
N GLN A 95 -5.09 -15.89 19.18
CA GLN A 95 -4.56 -14.61 18.72
C GLN A 95 -5.12 -14.26 17.33
N PHE A 96 -5.85 -13.17 17.26
CA PHE A 96 -6.48 -12.70 16.04
C PHE A 96 -5.85 -11.41 15.57
N ALA A 97 -5.59 -11.31 14.26
CA ALA A 97 -5.28 -10.06 13.58
C ALA A 97 -6.42 -9.66 12.65
N GLY A 98 -6.61 -8.35 12.49
CA GLY A 98 -7.47 -7.83 11.44
C GLY A 98 -6.89 -8.16 10.05
N VAL A 99 -7.75 -8.39 9.08
CA VAL A 99 -7.34 -8.62 7.68
C VAL A 99 -8.25 -7.81 6.76
N ARG A 100 -7.64 -7.22 5.73
CA ARG A 100 -8.38 -6.62 4.63
C ARG A 100 -7.98 -7.28 3.33
N VAL A 101 -8.98 -7.69 2.55
CA VAL A 101 -8.80 -8.46 1.31
C VAL A 101 -9.40 -7.68 0.16
N TYR A 102 -8.61 -7.46 -0.88
CA TYR A 102 -9.02 -6.76 -2.09
C TYR A 102 -8.95 -7.69 -3.31
N PRO A 103 -9.99 -7.71 -4.16
CA PRO A 103 -9.97 -8.48 -5.39
C PRO A 103 -9.05 -7.83 -6.42
N VAL A 104 -8.32 -8.65 -7.17
CA VAL A 104 -7.57 -8.24 -8.35
C VAL A 104 -8.31 -8.71 -9.59
N GLN A 105 -8.68 -7.77 -10.42
CA GLN A 105 -9.48 -8.00 -11.62
C GLN A 105 -8.65 -7.78 -12.88
N ASP A 106 -8.99 -8.49 -13.95
CA ASP A 106 -8.56 -8.16 -15.29
C ASP A 106 -9.46 -7.07 -15.92
N ARG A 107 -9.13 -6.60 -17.11
CA ARG A 107 -9.91 -5.56 -17.82
C ARG A 107 -11.36 -5.95 -18.08
N ARG A 108 -11.68 -7.25 -18.04
CA ARG A 108 -13.04 -7.77 -18.18
C ARG A 108 -13.80 -7.80 -16.86
N GLY A 109 -13.19 -7.32 -15.77
CA GLY A 109 -13.76 -7.35 -14.42
C GLY A 109 -13.74 -8.75 -13.78
N LYS A 110 -13.06 -9.73 -14.37
CA LYS A 110 -12.94 -11.08 -13.79
C LYS A 110 -11.90 -11.08 -12.69
N CYS A 111 -12.31 -11.42 -11.47
CA CYS A 111 -11.41 -11.61 -10.35
C CYS A 111 -10.58 -12.89 -10.53
N PHE A 112 -9.26 -12.80 -10.42
CA PHE A 112 -8.35 -13.94 -10.58
C PHE A 112 -7.31 -14.05 -9.47
N ALA A 113 -7.18 -13.00 -8.64
CA ALA A 113 -6.27 -12.96 -7.50
C ALA A 113 -6.88 -12.10 -6.38
N ALA A 114 -6.30 -12.18 -5.19
CA ALA A 114 -6.63 -11.31 -4.07
C ALA A 114 -5.36 -10.80 -3.40
N VAL A 115 -5.36 -9.52 -3.05
CA VAL A 115 -4.32 -8.88 -2.21
C VAL A 115 -4.83 -8.81 -0.79
N VAL A 116 -4.06 -9.33 0.14
CA VAL A 116 -4.40 -9.40 1.57
C VAL A 116 -3.45 -8.54 2.36
N PHE A 117 -3.99 -7.65 3.17
CA PHE A 117 -3.26 -6.87 4.17
C PHE A 117 -3.56 -7.43 5.56
N ASP A 118 -2.53 -7.84 6.27
CA ASP A 118 -2.65 -8.25 7.67
C ASP A 118 -2.50 -7.02 8.56
N LEU A 119 -3.61 -6.61 9.18
CA LEU A 119 -3.71 -5.35 9.92
C LEU A 119 -3.13 -5.51 11.33
N SER A 120 -2.09 -4.78 11.63
CA SER A 120 -1.49 -4.70 12.96
C SER A 120 -1.63 -3.31 13.57
N GLY A 121 -2.87 -2.82 13.66
CA GLY A 121 -3.18 -1.55 14.33
C GLY A 121 -2.87 -0.30 13.51
N VAL A 122 -2.90 -0.39 12.20
CA VAL A 122 -2.60 0.69 11.26
C VAL A 122 -3.86 1.48 10.89
N ASP A 123 -3.66 2.77 10.61
CA ASP A 123 -4.70 3.65 10.08
C ASP A 123 -5.15 3.17 8.67
N ASP A 124 -6.45 3.02 8.50
CA ASP A 124 -7.10 2.56 7.27
C ASP A 124 -6.71 3.37 6.04
N ILE A 125 -6.38 4.65 6.20
CA ILE A 125 -5.97 5.52 5.10
C ILE A 125 -4.68 5.00 4.45
N PHE A 126 -3.70 4.59 5.24
CA PHE A 126 -2.44 4.06 4.70
C PHE A 126 -2.63 2.75 3.95
N ILE A 127 -3.54 1.89 4.41
CA ILE A 127 -3.87 0.63 3.72
C ILE A 127 -4.54 0.92 2.37
N ASN A 128 -5.52 1.83 2.35
CA ASN A 128 -6.19 2.21 1.12
C ASN A 128 -5.20 2.83 0.12
N VAL A 129 -4.33 3.72 0.58
CA VAL A 129 -3.27 4.33 -0.25
C VAL A 129 -2.32 3.27 -0.80
N ALA A 130 -1.88 2.32 0.04
CA ALA A 130 -1.01 1.24 -0.40
C ALA A 130 -1.69 0.35 -1.46
N PHE A 131 -2.98 0.07 -1.30
CA PHE A 131 -3.73 -0.69 -2.31
C PHE A 131 -3.91 0.08 -3.62
N GLU A 132 -4.26 1.37 -3.56
CA GLU A 132 -4.33 2.22 -4.77
C GLU A 132 -2.97 2.32 -5.47
N PHE A 133 -1.88 2.40 -4.71
CA PHE A 133 -0.53 2.34 -5.27
C PHE A 133 -0.27 1.03 -6.04
N LEU A 134 -0.72 -0.12 -5.51
CA LEU A 134 -0.57 -1.42 -6.18
C LEU A 134 -1.39 -1.55 -7.48
N LYS A 135 -2.51 -0.84 -7.60
CA LYS A 135 -3.31 -0.83 -8.83
C LYS A 135 -2.66 -0.02 -9.96
N THR A 136 -1.76 0.88 -9.61
CA THR A 136 -1.12 1.72 -10.62
C THR A 136 -0.20 0.86 -11.49
N PRO A 137 -0.24 0.98 -12.83
CA PRO A 137 0.64 0.22 -13.72
C PRO A 137 2.11 0.39 -13.34
N ALA A 138 2.90 -0.66 -13.57
CA ALA A 138 4.34 -0.62 -13.35
C ALA A 138 4.95 0.65 -13.96
N ARG A 139 5.63 1.41 -13.13
CA ARG A 139 6.30 2.63 -13.56
C ARG A 139 7.69 2.25 -14.05
N PRO A 140 8.16 2.82 -15.18
CA PRO A 140 9.50 2.51 -15.72
C PRO A 140 10.64 2.79 -14.74
N GLU A 141 10.39 3.57 -13.71
CA GLU A 141 11.37 4.08 -12.74
C GLU A 141 11.24 3.46 -11.35
N GLN A 142 10.73 2.23 -11.23
CA GLN A 142 10.56 1.59 -9.93
C GLN A 142 11.87 1.32 -9.17
N ASP A 143 13.02 1.37 -9.86
CA ASP A 143 14.36 1.36 -9.25
C ASP A 143 14.81 2.77 -8.82
N SER A 144 13.98 3.79 -9.01
CA SER A 144 14.32 5.15 -8.60
C SER A 144 14.35 5.27 -7.07
N GLU A 145 15.16 6.19 -6.56
CA GLU A 145 15.23 6.50 -5.13
C GLU A 145 13.87 6.90 -4.53
N PHE A 146 12.90 7.34 -5.36
CA PHE A 146 11.56 7.71 -4.92
C PHE A 146 10.73 6.53 -4.44
N TYR A 147 10.97 5.32 -4.96
CA TYR A 147 10.24 4.10 -4.60
C TYR A 147 11.06 3.13 -3.74
N ARG A 148 12.21 3.61 -3.22
CA ARG A 148 12.98 2.81 -2.26
C ARG A 148 12.16 2.51 -1.02
N ARG A 149 12.44 1.39 -0.40
CA ARG A 149 11.81 0.99 0.86
C ARG A 149 11.96 2.04 1.94
N LEU A 150 10.92 2.20 2.76
CA LEU A 150 10.93 3.12 3.89
C LEU A 150 11.76 2.53 5.05
N ALA A 151 12.43 3.40 5.78
CA ALA A 151 13.08 3.04 7.04
C ALA A 151 12.09 3.14 8.21
N PRO A 152 12.32 2.44 9.33
CA PRO A 152 11.43 2.49 10.50
C PRO A 152 11.20 3.90 11.07
N GLY A 153 12.14 4.81 10.87
CA GLY A 153 12.07 6.20 11.32
C GLY A 153 11.57 7.20 10.29
N ASP A 154 11.18 6.76 9.09
CA ASP A 154 10.70 7.68 8.05
C ASP A 154 9.33 8.26 8.41
N ALA A 155 9.21 9.58 8.25
CA ALA A 155 7.94 10.26 8.36
C ALA A 155 7.07 10.00 7.13
N LEU A 156 5.85 9.54 7.33
CA LEU A 156 4.91 9.25 6.26
C LEU A 156 3.64 10.08 6.43
N MET A 157 3.22 10.71 5.34
CA MET A 157 1.99 11.49 5.29
C MET A 157 1.22 11.19 4.01
N VAL A 158 -0.10 11.27 4.10
CA VAL A 158 -1.00 11.23 2.95
C VAL A 158 -1.61 12.62 2.76
N VAL A 159 -1.58 13.09 1.53
CA VAL A 159 -2.13 14.39 1.12
C VAL A 159 -3.19 14.14 0.06
N ASP A 160 -4.36 14.77 0.21
CA ASP A 160 -5.45 14.68 -0.77
C ASP A 160 -5.24 15.61 -1.99
N ALA A 161 -6.17 15.55 -2.93
CA ALA A 161 -6.14 16.39 -4.13
C ALA A 161 -6.26 17.90 -3.82
N GLU A 162 -6.90 18.26 -2.70
CA GLU A 162 -7.03 19.63 -2.21
C GLU A 162 -5.80 20.11 -1.45
N LYS A 163 -4.72 19.31 -1.46
CA LYS A 163 -3.44 19.58 -0.77
C LYS A 163 -3.55 19.62 0.75
N LYS A 164 -4.52 18.93 1.33
CA LYS A 164 -4.64 18.76 2.78
C LYS A 164 -3.96 17.48 3.24
N ILE A 165 -3.27 17.53 4.37
CA ILE A 165 -2.76 16.34 5.05
C ILE A 165 -3.94 15.60 5.66
N ILE A 166 -4.22 14.38 5.20
CA ILE A 166 -5.33 13.55 5.69
C ILE A 166 -4.88 12.42 6.60
N ALA A 167 -3.61 12.02 6.52
CA ALA A 167 -3.00 11.08 7.46
C ALA A 167 -1.52 11.41 7.69
N ALA A 168 -1.03 11.02 8.87
CA ALA A 168 0.37 11.16 9.26
C ALA A 168 0.73 10.05 10.27
N ASN A 169 1.86 9.36 10.07
CA ASN A 169 2.34 8.38 11.03
C ASN A 169 2.91 9.08 12.29
N SER A 170 3.30 8.30 13.30
CA SER A 170 3.83 8.82 14.57
C SER A 170 5.06 9.69 14.37
N THR A 171 6.00 9.29 13.50
CA THR A 171 7.21 10.07 13.19
C THR A 171 6.87 11.42 12.58
N ALA A 172 5.97 11.46 11.59
CA ALA A 172 5.52 12.71 10.99
C ALA A 172 4.87 13.63 12.02
N ARG A 173 3.97 13.10 12.86
CA ARG A 173 3.33 13.87 13.95
C ARG A 173 4.37 14.43 14.92
N HIS A 174 5.38 13.64 15.28
CA HIS A 174 6.46 14.08 16.17
C HIS A 174 7.27 15.22 15.55
N ILE A 175 7.65 15.13 14.26
CA ILE A 175 8.34 16.22 13.56
C ILE A 175 7.53 17.52 13.61
N PHE A 176 6.22 17.44 13.34
CA PHE A 176 5.36 18.61 13.43
C PHE A 176 5.28 19.19 14.84
N GLN A 177 5.20 18.34 15.87
CA GLN A 177 5.21 18.79 17.28
C GLN A 177 6.50 19.51 17.65
N VAL A 178 7.66 18.98 17.24
CA VAL A 178 8.97 19.61 17.48
C VAL A 178 9.03 21.02 16.90
N VAL A 179 8.42 21.25 15.75
CA VAL A 179 8.34 22.59 15.14
C VAL A 179 7.12 23.41 15.58
N GLY A 180 6.42 22.99 16.64
CA GLY A 180 5.30 23.72 17.24
C GLY A 180 3.99 23.64 16.47
N ILE A 181 3.79 22.61 15.64
CA ILE A 181 2.53 22.33 14.95
C ILE A 181 1.89 21.10 15.60
N THR A 182 0.90 21.30 16.46
CA THR A 182 0.30 20.23 17.25
C THR A 182 -0.65 19.33 16.46
N THR A 183 -1.30 19.88 15.44
CA THR A 183 -2.31 19.16 14.64
C THR A 183 -2.01 19.30 13.15
N PRO A 184 -1.19 18.40 12.56
CA PRO A 184 -0.88 18.47 11.13
C PRO A 184 -2.05 18.06 10.24
N ILE A 185 -2.97 17.20 10.72
CA ILE A 185 -4.12 16.73 9.95
C ILE A 185 -5.07 17.91 9.65
N GLY A 186 -5.47 18.03 8.40
CA GLY A 186 -6.30 19.14 7.90
C GLY A 186 -5.52 20.37 7.43
N LEU A 187 -4.20 20.47 7.74
CA LEU A 187 -3.38 21.56 7.22
C LEU A 187 -3.15 21.41 5.71
N ARG A 188 -3.21 22.53 5.00
CA ARG A 188 -2.84 22.58 3.60
C ARG A 188 -1.33 22.70 3.42
N THR A 189 -0.75 21.91 2.51
CA THR A 189 0.67 21.92 2.21
C THR A 189 1.16 23.20 1.56
N ASN A 190 0.27 24.05 1.09
CA ASN A 190 0.56 25.40 0.58
C ASN A 190 0.17 26.52 1.58
N SER A 191 -0.03 26.19 2.84
CA SER A 191 -0.31 27.17 3.89
C SER A 191 0.96 27.92 4.29
N VAL A 192 0.81 29.09 4.95
CA VAL A 192 1.93 29.87 5.52
C VAL A 192 2.77 29.07 6.52
N GLN A 193 2.16 28.08 7.19
CA GLN A 193 2.84 27.27 8.20
C GLN A 193 3.78 26.22 7.59
N ILE A 194 3.47 25.69 6.40
CA ILE A 194 4.17 24.55 5.80
C ILE A 194 4.85 24.94 4.48
N ASN A 195 4.12 25.50 3.53
CA ASN A 195 4.56 25.94 2.19
C ASN A 195 5.43 24.92 1.42
N TRP A 196 4.83 23.79 1.07
CA TRP A 196 5.47 22.74 0.26
C TRP A 196 4.97 22.74 -1.19
N PRO A 197 5.53 23.56 -2.06
CA PRO A 197 5.08 23.68 -3.46
C PRO A 197 5.29 22.38 -4.24
N LEU A 198 6.24 21.53 -3.81
CA LEU A 198 6.53 20.24 -4.42
C LEU A 198 5.29 19.35 -4.50
N VAL A 199 4.45 19.33 -3.46
CA VAL A 199 3.19 18.55 -3.43
C VAL A 199 2.26 19.00 -4.56
N GLY A 200 2.11 20.31 -4.75
CA GLY A 200 1.27 20.85 -5.83
C GLY A 200 1.81 20.53 -7.23
N MET A 201 3.14 20.48 -7.38
CA MET A 201 3.77 20.09 -8.62
C MET A 201 3.52 18.62 -8.94
N VAL A 202 3.73 17.72 -7.98
CA VAL A 202 3.50 16.27 -8.16
C VAL A 202 2.04 15.96 -8.45
N LEU A 203 1.10 16.60 -7.76
CA LEU A 203 -0.33 16.45 -8.05
C LEU A 203 -0.69 16.88 -9.47
N LYS A 204 -0.01 17.89 -10.01
CA LYS A 204 -0.25 18.38 -11.39
C LYS A 204 0.41 17.51 -12.45
N THR A 205 1.64 17.04 -12.20
CA THR A 205 2.43 16.29 -13.20
C THR A 205 2.19 14.79 -13.15
N GLY A 206 1.73 14.27 -12.02
CA GLY A 206 1.63 12.82 -11.79
C GLY A 206 3.00 12.13 -11.70
N THR A 207 4.10 12.87 -11.57
CA THR A 207 5.47 12.35 -11.52
C THR A 207 6.02 12.48 -10.11
N ALA A 208 6.66 11.42 -9.60
CA ALA A 208 7.30 11.46 -8.29
C ALA A 208 8.50 12.41 -8.29
N GLU A 209 8.66 13.16 -7.21
CA GLU A 209 9.70 14.16 -7.06
C GLU A 209 10.27 14.16 -5.65
N GLY A 210 11.54 14.58 -5.51
CA GLY A 210 12.23 14.71 -4.25
C GLY A 210 12.95 16.05 -4.10
N LYS A 211 12.96 16.56 -2.90
CA LYS A 211 13.63 17.83 -2.59
C LYS A 211 13.95 17.96 -1.11
N GLU A 212 15.04 18.64 -0.80
CA GLU A 212 15.26 19.15 0.55
C GLU A 212 14.33 20.34 0.83
N ILE A 213 13.67 20.29 1.95
CA ILE A 213 12.76 21.34 2.43
C ILE A 213 13.20 21.84 3.80
N ARG A 214 12.85 23.08 4.11
CA ARG A 214 12.99 23.64 5.46
C ARG A 214 11.62 23.76 6.10
N LEU A 215 11.48 23.20 7.30
CA LEU A 215 10.31 23.34 8.12
C LEU A 215 10.72 24.01 9.45
N ARG A 216 10.46 25.32 9.57
CA ARG A 216 10.80 26.12 10.76
C ARG A 216 12.26 25.92 11.26
N GLY A 217 13.21 25.92 10.32
CA GLY A 217 14.64 25.75 10.61
C GLY A 217 15.18 24.33 10.55
N MET A 218 14.33 23.32 10.59
CA MET A 218 14.69 21.92 10.39
C MET A 218 14.86 21.64 8.90
N LEU A 219 15.97 21.01 8.50
CA LEU A 219 16.20 20.54 7.13
C LEU A 219 15.70 19.08 7.00
N LEU A 220 14.84 18.83 6.04
CA LEU A 220 14.22 17.52 5.80
C LEU A 220 14.37 17.15 4.33
N ALA A 221 14.72 15.89 4.06
CA ALA A 221 14.59 15.31 2.72
C ALA A 221 13.15 14.84 2.53
N MET A 222 12.45 15.41 1.55
CA MET A 222 11.07 15.08 1.22
C MET A 222 11.03 14.33 -0.11
N ARG A 223 10.26 13.24 -0.14
CA ARG A 223 9.84 12.57 -1.37
C ARG A 223 8.32 12.66 -1.47
N VAL A 224 7.82 13.00 -2.64
CA VAL A 224 6.38 13.02 -2.93
C VAL A 224 6.11 12.04 -4.06
N VAL A 225 5.26 11.06 -3.78
CA VAL A 225 4.91 9.99 -4.71
C VAL A 225 3.41 10.08 -5.01
N PRO A 226 3.00 10.23 -6.27
CA PRO A 226 1.59 10.22 -6.62
C PRO A 226 1.01 8.81 -6.48
N VAL A 227 -0.22 8.72 -5.97
CA VAL A 227 -0.97 7.48 -5.81
C VAL A 227 -2.31 7.63 -6.53
N GLY A 228 -2.68 6.62 -7.31
CA GLY A 228 -3.88 6.68 -8.16
C GLY A 228 -3.58 7.18 -9.57
N GLY A 229 -4.50 6.93 -10.51
CA GLY A 229 -4.38 7.38 -11.89
C GLY A 229 -4.30 8.90 -11.97
N THR A 230 -3.55 9.40 -12.94
CA THR A 230 -3.58 10.81 -13.34
C THR A 230 -5.04 11.22 -13.50
N ALA A 231 -5.46 12.26 -12.78
CA ALA A 231 -6.67 12.97 -13.15
C ALA A 231 -6.55 13.25 -14.65
N GLU A 232 -7.47 12.72 -15.45
CA GLU A 232 -7.56 13.07 -16.85
C GLU A 232 -7.62 14.60 -16.91
N ALA A 233 -6.59 15.16 -17.52
CA ALA A 233 -6.57 16.57 -17.84
C ALA A 233 -7.71 16.80 -18.83
N SER A 234 -8.84 17.29 -18.33
CA SER A 234 -9.94 17.83 -19.12
C SER A 234 -9.56 19.18 -19.67
#